data_9c22c28e0bfbe882b5ad14fa024920aa
#
_entry.id   9c22c28e0bfbe882b5ad14fa024920aa
#
_cell.length_a   1.000
_cell.length_b   1.000
_cell.length_c   1.000
_cell.angle_alpha   90.00
_cell.angle_beta   90.00
_cell.angle_gamma   90.00
#
_symmetry.space_group_name_H-M   'P 1'
#
loop_
_entity.id
_entity.type
_entity.pdbx_description
1 polymer ?
#
loop_
_entity_poly.entity_id
_entity_poly.type
_entity_poly.pdbx_seq_one_letter_code
_entity_poly.pdbx_strand_id
1 'polypeptide(L)'
;MDPGTWTLDVFEPGRVRLNQELTLAAYNLASGHKALTVERVLRAAPDPLASSRHYAQLLSEVAYSGYEQVVTLSEATIDAITSQVWNLVQLRAGGQILVPCTPKLEITDYNEPIDDAHCAQNEHWTSFRITGVRRYKVGLRAAQTFGRMGYFHRGDGNRAYLIVRNFFNNPSSLYSEEPAHLP
;
A
#
# COMPACT_ATOMS: atom_id res chain seq x y z
N MET A 1 -14.59 -0.55 -10.21
CA MET A 1 -13.62 0.45 -10.70
C MET A 1 -13.15 -0.03 -12.06
N ASP A 2 -13.44 0.70 -13.11
CA ASP A 2 -12.98 0.36 -14.46
C ASP A 2 -11.45 0.55 -14.51
N PRO A 3 -10.66 -0.44 -14.93
CA PRO A 3 -9.22 -0.28 -15.08
C PRO A 3 -8.85 0.78 -16.12
N GLY A 4 -9.79 1.20 -16.98
CA GLY A 4 -9.60 2.21 -18.01
C GLY A 4 -8.60 1.79 -19.07
N THR A 5 -8.32 2.71 -19.99
CA THR A 5 -7.34 2.50 -21.06
C THR A 5 -6.06 3.25 -20.71
N TRP A 6 -4.95 2.53 -20.65
CA TRP A 6 -3.64 3.09 -20.41
C TRP A 6 -2.85 3.29 -21.70
N THR A 7 -2.23 4.44 -21.82
CA THR A 7 -1.20 4.66 -22.85
C THR A 7 0.15 4.29 -22.26
N LEU A 8 0.89 3.45 -22.96
CA LEU A 8 2.20 2.96 -22.55
C LEU A 8 3.29 3.72 -23.30
N ASP A 9 4.17 4.37 -22.56
CA ASP A 9 5.41 4.93 -23.05
C ASP A 9 6.60 4.23 -22.40
N VAL A 10 7.60 3.87 -23.20
CA VAL A 10 8.86 3.34 -22.71
C VAL A 10 9.93 4.41 -22.89
N PHE A 11 10.55 4.84 -21.78
CA PHE A 11 11.58 5.87 -21.83
C PHE A 11 12.97 5.32 -22.05
N GLU A 12 13.29 4.28 -21.28
CA GLU A 12 14.61 3.68 -21.20
C GLU A 12 14.48 2.24 -20.67
N PRO A 13 15.50 1.40 -20.86
CA PRO A 13 15.49 0.05 -20.29
C PRO A 13 15.20 0.05 -18.79
N GLY A 14 14.21 -0.73 -18.37
CA GLY A 14 13.82 -0.85 -16.96
C GLY A 14 12.95 0.28 -16.40
N ARG A 15 12.51 1.21 -17.27
CA ARG A 15 11.59 2.28 -16.88
C ARG A 15 10.41 2.38 -17.82
N VAL A 16 9.20 2.38 -17.28
CA VAL A 16 7.94 2.45 -18.01
C VAL A 16 7.08 3.56 -17.46
N ARG A 17 6.47 4.33 -18.34
CA ARG A 17 5.42 5.30 -18.00
C ARG A 17 4.10 4.89 -18.58
N LEU A 18 3.07 4.96 -17.75
CA LEU A 18 1.68 4.73 -18.09
C LEU A 18 0.88 5.99 -17.81
N ASN A 19 0.08 6.43 -18.78
CA ASN A 19 -0.81 7.58 -18.63
C ASN A 19 -2.25 7.16 -18.85
N GLN A 20 -3.17 7.77 -18.12
CA GLN A 20 -4.60 7.55 -18.25
C GLN A 20 -5.36 8.84 -17.94
N GLU A 21 -6.38 9.14 -18.74
CA GLU A 21 -7.38 10.14 -18.46
C GLU A 21 -8.62 9.46 -17.91
N LEU A 22 -9.18 9.98 -16.84
CA LEU A 22 -10.34 9.43 -16.16
C LEU A 22 -11.37 10.53 -15.91
N THR A 23 -12.65 10.16 -16.01
CA THR A 23 -13.73 10.96 -15.45
C THR A 23 -14.39 10.11 -14.37
N LEU A 24 -14.31 10.56 -13.13
CA LEU A 24 -14.88 9.86 -11.99
C LEU A 24 -16.07 10.62 -11.42
N ALA A 25 -17.12 9.89 -11.08
CA ALA A 25 -18.20 10.43 -10.25
C ALA A 25 -17.73 10.51 -8.79
N ALA A 26 -18.10 11.57 -8.10
CA ALA A 26 -17.80 11.70 -6.68
C ALA A 26 -18.52 10.63 -5.87
N TYR A 27 -17.79 9.95 -5.00
CA TYR A 27 -18.26 8.76 -4.29
C TYR A 27 -19.43 9.04 -3.33
N ASN A 28 -19.36 10.14 -2.60
CA ASN A 28 -20.29 10.48 -1.52
C ASN A 28 -21.14 11.72 -1.81
N LEU A 29 -21.18 12.17 -3.06
CA LEU A 29 -21.96 13.32 -3.48
C LEU A 29 -23.05 12.88 -4.46
N ALA A 30 -24.24 13.42 -4.32
CA ALA A 30 -25.37 13.12 -5.20
C ALA A 30 -25.13 13.50 -6.67
N SER A 31 -24.22 14.42 -6.92
CA SER A 31 -23.79 14.83 -8.26
C SER A 31 -22.37 15.38 -8.19
N GLY A 32 -21.60 15.10 -9.20
CA GLY A 32 -20.25 15.63 -9.37
C GLY A 32 -19.41 14.68 -10.18
N HIS A 33 -18.72 15.20 -11.18
CA HIS A 33 -17.76 14.47 -11.99
C HIS A 33 -16.47 15.25 -12.00
N LYS A 34 -15.36 14.56 -11.97
CA LYS A 34 -14.04 15.18 -12.03
C LYS A 34 -13.18 14.50 -13.08
N ALA A 35 -12.63 15.31 -13.97
CA ALA A 35 -11.64 14.86 -14.94
C ALA A 35 -10.26 14.83 -14.29
N LEU A 36 -9.58 13.72 -14.38
CA LEU A 36 -8.31 13.44 -13.75
C LEU A 36 -7.34 12.88 -14.79
N THR A 37 -6.07 13.26 -14.67
CA THR A 37 -4.97 12.58 -15.36
C THR A 37 -4.15 11.81 -14.34
N VAL A 38 -3.92 10.53 -14.60
CA VAL A 38 -3.09 9.68 -13.76
C VAL A 38 -1.85 9.26 -14.54
N GLU A 39 -0.68 9.63 -14.03
CA GLU A 39 0.59 9.13 -14.51
C GLU A 39 1.15 8.09 -13.53
N ARG A 40 1.67 6.99 -14.06
CA ARG A 40 2.45 6.00 -13.29
C ARG A 40 3.80 5.80 -13.92
N VAL A 41 4.84 6.00 -13.16
CA VAL A 41 6.21 5.67 -13.55
C VAL A 41 6.66 4.48 -12.73
N LEU A 42 7.07 3.41 -13.43
CA LEU A 42 7.63 2.22 -12.81
C LEU A 42 9.09 2.09 -13.24
N ARG A 43 9.95 1.80 -12.29
CA ARG A 43 11.36 1.49 -12.55
C ARG A 43 11.86 0.35 -11.67
N ALA A 44 12.85 -0.40 -12.16
CA ALA A 44 13.51 -1.40 -11.33
C ALA A 44 14.14 -0.72 -10.10
N ALA A 45 13.97 -1.33 -8.94
CA ALA A 45 14.59 -0.87 -7.70
C ALA A 45 15.72 -1.81 -7.28
N PRO A 46 16.89 -1.28 -6.86
CA PRO A 46 17.95 -2.10 -6.31
C PRO A 46 17.52 -2.69 -4.97
N ASP A 47 18.12 -3.83 -4.61
CA ASP A 47 17.92 -4.42 -3.30
C ASP A 47 18.43 -3.47 -2.21
N PRO A 48 17.57 -2.95 -1.33
CA PRO A 48 17.95 -1.99 -0.30
C PRO A 48 18.89 -2.60 0.76
N LEU A 49 18.99 -3.91 0.83
CA LEU A 49 19.82 -4.62 1.78
C LEU A 49 21.16 -5.10 1.17
N ALA A 50 21.34 -4.98 -0.16
CA ALA A 50 22.53 -5.48 -0.85
C ALA A 50 23.86 -4.89 -0.33
N SER A 51 23.83 -3.64 0.16
CA SER A 51 25.00 -2.97 0.75
C SER A 51 25.22 -3.27 2.24
N SER A 52 24.29 -3.96 2.88
CA SER A 52 24.36 -4.22 4.32
C SER A 52 25.22 -5.46 4.62
N ARG A 53 26.38 -5.23 5.24
CA ARG A 53 27.26 -6.32 5.68
C ARG A 53 26.58 -7.30 6.66
N HIS A 54 25.64 -6.83 7.44
CA HIS A 54 24.93 -7.65 8.43
C HIS A 54 23.97 -8.66 7.79
N TYR A 55 23.54 -8.42 6.56
CA TYR A 55 22.56 -9.25 5.86
C TYR A 55 23.18 -10.08 4.73
N ALA A 56 24.46 -9.92 4.44
CA ALA A 56 25.11 -10.61 3.32
C ALA A 56 24.92 -12.14 3.38
N GLN A 57 25.01 -12.73 4.56
CA GLN A 57 24.84 -14.17 4.76
C GLN A 57 23.37 -14.59 4.57
N LEU A 58 22.42 -13.81 5.07
CA LEU A 58 20.97 -14.07 4.88
C LEU A 58 20.56 -13.93 3.44
N LEU A 59 21.10 -12.93 2.74
CA LEU A 59 20.74 -12.63 1.35
C LEU A 59 21.35 -13.62 0.34
N SER A 60 22.37 -14.39 0.73
CA SER A 60 22.94 -15.42 -0.15
C SER A 60 21.95 -16.53 -0.52
N GLU A 61 20.92 -16.72 0.28
CA GLU A 61 19.86 -17.73 0.07
C GLU A 61 18.52 -17.13 -0.40
N VAL A 62 18.49 -15.82 -0.66
CA VAL A 62 17.27 -15.08 -1.03
C VAL A 62 17.41 -14.51 -2.43
N ALA A 63 16.44 -14.79 -3.29
CA ALA A 63 16.29 -14.09 -4.55
C ALA A 63 15.50 -12.78 -4.33
N TYR A 64 16.02 -11.69 -4.85
CA TYR A 64 15.39 -10.38 -4.78
C TYR A 64 14.77 -9.97 -6.12
N SER A 65 13.61 -9.35 -6.07
CA SER A 65 13.01 -8.60 -7.18
C SER A 65 12.26 -7.41 -6.61
N GLY A 66 12.48 -6.23 -7.15
CA GLY A 66 11.84 -5.01 -6.68
C GLY A 66 11.63 -3.96 -7.75
N TYR A 67 10.63 -3.13 -7.54
CA TYR A 67 10.36 -1.96 -8.36
C TYR A 67 9.92 -0.78 -7.51
N GLU A 68 10.16 0.41 -8.02
CA GLU A 68 9.61 1.65 -7.51
C GLU A 68 8.47 2.09 -8.42
N GLN A 69 7.39 2.57 -7.81
CA GLN A 69 6.27 3.16 -8.51
C GLN A 69 6.02 4.56 -7.99
N VAL A 70 6.04 5.55 -8.88
CA VAL A 70 5.58 6.91 -8.62
C VAL A 70 4.24 7.09 -9.31
N VAL A 71 3.25 7.55 -8.56
CA VAL A 71 1.91 7.86 -9.10
C VAL A 71 1.66 9.35 -8.93
N THR A 72 1.39 10.02 -10.03
CA THR A 72 1.00 11.43 -10.06
C THR A 72 -0.45 11.53 -10.48
N LEU A 73 -1.25 12.19 -9.65
CA LEU A 73 -2.63 12.53 -9.93
C LEU A 73 -2.71 14.02 -10.22
N SER A 74 -3.23 14.40 -11.38
CA SER A 74 -3.42 15.78 -11.78
C SER A 74 -4.89 16.06 -12.06
N GLU A 75 -5.35 17.23 -11.63
CA GLU A 75 -6.71 17.71 -11.81
C GLU A 75 -6.70 18.93 -12.72
N ALA A 76 -7.60 18.96 -13.72
CA ALA A 76 -7.70 20.08 -14.64
C ALA A 76 -8.36 21.31 -14.00
N THR A 77 -9.22 21.10 -12.99
CA THR A 77 -9.95 22.15 -12.29
C THR A 77 -9.83 21.99 -10.79
N ILE A 78 -9.66 23.11 -10.10
CA ILE A 78 -9.74 23.16 -8.63
C ILE A 78 -11.18 23.45 -8.27
N ASP A 79 -11.83 22.52 -7.61
CA ASP A 79 -13.21 22.64 -7.15
C ASP A 79 -13.34 22.07 -5.70
N ALA A 80 -14.55 21.97 -5.19
CA ALA A 80 -14.82 21.45 -3.85
C ALA A 80 -14.67 19.90 -3.75
N ILE A 81 -14.48 19.21 -4.88
CA ILE A 81 -14.31 17.76 -4.92
C ILE A 81 -12.82 17.44 -4.78
N THR A 82 -12.45 16.81 -3.70
CA THR A 82 -11.08 16.36 -3.48
C THR A 82 -10.86 14.95 -4.01
N SER A 83 -9.69 14.70 -4.59
CA SER A 83 -9.28 13.39 -5.09
C SER A 83 -8.01 12.93 -4.41
N GLN A 84 -7.88 11.64 -4.23
CA GLN A 84 -6.67 11.04 -3.66
C GLN A 84 -6.26 9.78 -4.42
N VAL A 85 -4.96 9.50 -4.39
CA VAL A 85 -4.42 8.26 -4.94
C VAL A 85 -4.67 7.12 -3.96
N TRP A 86 -5.35 6.08 -4.44
CA TRP A 86 -5.50 4.85 -3.70
C TRP A 86 -4.80 3.69 -4.42
N ASN A 87 -3.78 3.14 -3.78
CA ASN A 87 -3.03 2.00 -4.30
C ASN A 87 -3.44 0.72 -3.57
N LEU A 88 -3.92 -0.27 -4.33
CA LEU A 88 -4.30 -1.57 -3.82
C LEU A 88 -3.25 -2.62 -4.17
N VAL A 89 -2.86 -3.42 -3.17
CA VAL A 89 -2.05 -4.63 -3.35
C VAL A 89 -2.87 -5.82 -2.86
N GLN A 90 -3.09 -6.78 -3.75
CA GLN A 90 -3.77 -8.03 -3.39
C GLN A 90 -2.75 -9.09 -3.02
N LEU A 91 -2.94 -9.72 -1.87
CA LEU A 91 -2.06 -10.73 -1.31
C LEU A 91 -2.82 -12.04 -1.15
N ARG A 92 -2.12 -13.18 -1.27
CA ARG A 92 -2.72 -14.49 -1.00
C ARG A 92 -3.09 -14.60 0.48
N ALA A 93 -4.15 -15.34 0.77
CA ALA A 93 -4.44 -15.72 2.15
C ALA A 93 -3.39 -16.68 2.72
N GLY A 94 -3.31 -16.77 4.03
CA GLY A 94 -2.38 -17.67 4.75
C GLY A 94 -1.08 -17.02 5.22
N GLY A 95 -0.90 -15.73 4.94
CA GLY A 95 0.28 -14.99 5.40
C GLY A 95 -0.01 -14.00 6.54
N GLN A 96 1.01 -13.22 6.88
CA GLN A 96 0.96 -12.23 7.95
C GLN A 96 1.48 -10.89 7.47
N ILE A 97 0.70 -9.84 7.68
CA ILE A 97 1.15 -8.46 7.51
C ILE A 97 1.89 -8.02 8.78
N LEU A 98 2.98 -7.31 8.60
CA LEU A 98 3.80 -6.71 9.64
C LEU A 98 3.94 -5.21 9.36
N VAL A 99 3.59 -4.39 10.34
CA VAL A 99 3.66 -2.92 10.22
C VAL A 99 4.51 -2.38 11.36
N PRO A 100 5.70 -1.86 11.09
CA PRO A 100 6.48 -1.12 12.07
C PRO A 100 5.72 0.15 12.49
N CYS A 101 5.60 0.36 13.79
CA CYS A 101 4.81 1.45 14.34
C CYS A 101 5.34 1.93 15.69
N THR A 102 4.80 3.06 16.15
CA THR A 102 5.00 3.52 17.52
C THR A 102 4.19 2.68 18.51
N PRO A 103 4.53 2.67 19.79
CA PRO A 103 3.72 2.02 20.83
C PRO A 103 2.27 2.50 20.79
N LYS A 104 1.34 1.58 21.02
CA LYS A 104 -0.11 1.88 21.07
C LYS A 104 -0.66 2.46 19.76
N LEU A 105 -0.30 1.84 18.64
CA LEU A 105 -0.90 2.16 17.34
C LEU A 105 -2.43 2.10 17.44
N GLU A 106 -3.08 3.17 17.05
CA GLU A 106 -4.54 3.23 16.93
C GLU A 106 -4.98 2.49 15.66
N ILE A 107 -5.86 1.51 15.84
CA ILE A 107 -6.46 0.70 14.77
C ILE A 107 -7.94 1.07 14.68
N THR A 108 -8.40 1.40 13.49
CA THR A 108 -9.81 1.63 13.20
C THR A 108 -10.37 0.44 12.44
N ASP A 109 -11.39 -0.19 12.99
CA ASP A 109 -12.12 -1.26 12.32
C ASP A 109 -13.27 -0.65 11.51
N TYR A 110 -13.26 -0.88 10.19
CA TYR A 110 -14.30 -0.36 9.30
C TYR A 110 -15.44 -1.35 9.06
N ASN A 111 -15.19 -2.63 9.17
CA ASN A 111 -16.19 -3.68 8.92
C ASN A 111 -16.46 -4.46 10.21
N GLU A 112 -15.69 -5.51 10.43
CA GLU A 112 -15.77 -6.37 11.62
C GLU A 112 -14.60 -6.05 12.55
N PRO A 113 -14.81 -6.00 13.87
CA PRO A 113 -13.71 -5.87 14.81
C PRO A 113 -12.70 -7.00 14.61
N ILE A 114 -11.42 -6.62 14.53
CA ILE A 114 -10.36 -7.62 14.45
C ILE A 114 -10.11 -8.21 15.82
N ASP A 115 -10.11 -9.51 15.93
CA ASP A 115 -9.89 -10.22 17.17
C ASP A 115 -8.40 -10.46 17.47
N ASP A 116 -8.08 -10.82 18.71
CA ASP A 116 -6.71 -11.05 19.19
C ASP A 116 -6.04 -12.26 18.50
N ALA A 117 -6.81 -13.17 17.90
CA ALA A 117 -6.23 -14.27 17.14
C ALA A 117 -5.68 -13.83 15.77
N HIS A 118 -6.14 -12.68 15.28
CA HIS A 118 -5.78 -12.13 13.98
C HIS A 118 -4.93 -10.86 14.05
N CYS A 119 -4.85 -10.22 15.22
CA CYS A 119 -4.04 -9.03 15.46
C CYS A 119 -3.15 -9.21 16.68
N ALA A 120 -1.88 -8.83 16.56
CA ALA A 120 -0.98 -8.77 17.69
C ALA A 120 -0.17 -7.47 17.62
N GLN A 121 -0.03 -6.79 18.77
CA GLN A 121 0.73 -5.56 18.92
C GLN A 121 1.83 -5.68 19.95
N ASN A 122 2.94 -5.01 19.71
CA ASN A 122 3.96 -4.72 20.71
C ASN A 122 4.45 -3.27 20.59
N GLU A 123 5.55 -2.94 21.24
CA GLU A 123 6.09 -1.58 21.27
C GLU A 123 6.65 -1.09 19.92
N HIS A 124 6.93 -1.98 18.97
CA HIS A 124 7.66 -1.65 17.74
C HIS A 124 6.91 -2.02 16.47
N TRP A 125 5.93 -2.91 16.55
CA TRP A 125 5.19 -3.38 15.38
C TRP A 125 3.80 -3.90 15.73
N THR A 126 2.95 -3.88 14.73
CA THR A 126 1.65 -4.54 14.73
C THR A 126 1.62 -5.57 13.61
N SER A 127 0.99 -6.70 13.86
CA SER A 127 0.82 -7.73 12.85
C SER A 127 -0.64 -8.15 12.68
N PHE A 128 -0.98 -8.53 11.45
CA PHE A 128 -2.31 -9.00 11.07
C PHE A 128 -2.20 -10.33 10.34
N ARG A 129 -2.93 -11.33 10.78
CA ARG A 129 -3.01 -12.62 10.09
C ARG A 129 -4.08 -12.57 9.00
N ILE A 130 -3.71 -12.87 7.77
CA ILE A 130 -4.60 -12.87 6.61
C ILE A 130 -5.09 -14.29 6.35
N THR A 131 -6.28 -14.60 6.81
CA THR A 131 -6.87 -15.96 6.65
C THR A 131 -7.66 -16.12 5.36
N GLY A 132 -8.17 -15.02 4.79
CA GLY A 132 -9.05 -15.04 3.62
C GLY A 132 -10.50 -15.46 3.90
N VAL A 133 -10.85 -15.71 5.16
CA VAL A 133 -12.21 -16.17 5.57
C VAL A 133 -13.06 -15.01 6.08
N ARG A 134 -12.43 -13.97 6.63
CA ARG A 134 -13.08 -12.80 7.20
C ARG A 134 -12.81 -11.55 6.37
N ARG A 135 -13.77 -10.64 6.38
CA ARG A 135 -13.66 -9.35 5.68
C ARG A 135 -13.23 -8.24 6.65
N TYR A 136 -12.00 -8.33 7.12
CA TYR A 136 -11.45 -7.23 7.88
C TYR A 136 -11.06 -6.07 6.94
N LYS A 137 -11.42 -4.86 7.34
CA LYS A 137 -10.88 -3.61 6.80
C LYS A 137 -10.40 -2.78 7.98
N VAL A 138 -9.10 -2.62 8.11
CA VAL A 138 -8.50 -1.88 9.21
C VAL A 138 -7.78 -0.65 8.68
N GLY A 139 -7.94 0.47 9.37
CA GLY A 139 -7.16 1.68 9.19
C GLY A 139 -6.08 1.78 10.26
N LEU A 140 -4.93 2.26 9.88
CA LEU A 140 -3.81 2.51 10.79
C LEU A 140 -3.50 4.01 10.77
N ARG A 141 -3.36 4.62 11.95
CA ARG A 141 -3.07 6.04 12.04
C ARG A 141 -1.71 6.35 11.41
N ALA A 142 -1.73 7.14 10.35
CA ALA A 142 -0.53 7.42 9.54
C ALA A 142 0.62 7.99 10.38
N ALA A 143 0.35 8.92 11.31
CA ALA A 143 1.35 9.51 12.19
C ALA A 143 2.05 8.51 13.13
N GLN A 144 1.50 7.31 13.28
CA GLN A 144 2.03 6.27 14.16
C GLN A 144 2.72 5.12 13.40
N THR A 145 2.80 5.19 12.07
CA THR A 145 3.47 4.20 11.22
C THR A 145 4.76 4.77 10.61
N PHE A 146 5.70 3.91 10.23
CA PHE A 146 7.01 4.32 9.71
C PHE A 146 7.12 4.24 8.19
N GLY A 147 6.01 4.33 7.45
CA GLY A 147 6.03 4.32 5.98
C GLY A 147 6.53 3.01 5.38
N ARG A 148 6.34 1.91 6.10
CA ARG A 148 6.74 0.57 5.68
C ARG A 148 5.73 -0.46 6.13
N MET A 149 5.51 -1.48 5.30
CA MET A 149 4.81 -2.71 5.70
C MET A 149 5.42 -3.90 5.01
N GLY A 150 5.39 -5.03 5.69
CA GLY A 150 5.82 -6.32 5.17
C GLY A 150 4.66 -7.29 5.09
N TYR A 151 4.70 -8.21 4.13
CA TYR A 151 3.83 -9.37 4.10
C TYR A 151 4.68 -10.61 3.95
N PHE A 152 4.65 -11.45 4.96
CA PHE A 152 5.33 -12.74 4.98
C PHE A 152 4.34 -13.86 4.70
N HIS A 153 4.70 -14.74 3.77
CA HIS A 153 3.92 -15.93 3.44
C HIS A 153 4.85 -17.13 3.30
N ARG A 154 4.48 -18.20 3.98
CA ARG A 154 5.13 -19.51 3.80
C ARG A 154 4.34 -20.28 2.76
N GLY A 155 4.93 -20.52 1.60
CA GLY A 155 4.36 -21.31 0.52
C GLY A 155 4.50 -22.81 0.75
N ASP A 156 4.13 -23.56 -0.26
CA ASP A 156 4.27 -25.02 -0.25
C ASP A 156 5.75 -25.45 -0.28
N GLY A 157 6.06 -26.50 0.44
CA GLY A 157 7.44 -26.98 0.59
C GLY A 157 8.27 -26.05 1.47
N ASN A 158 9.55 -25.89 1.13
CA ASN A 158 10.49 -25.08 1.90
C ASN A 158 10.63 -23.64 1.38
N ARG A 159 9.64 -23.14 0.63
CA ARG A 159 9.66 -21.82 0.06
C ARG A 159 8.85 -20.82 0.90
N ALA A 160 9.40 -19.64 1.10
CA ALA A 160 8.71 -18.51 1.68
C ALA A 160 9.01 -17.27 0.88
N TYR A 161 8.16 -16.25 0.98
CA TYR A 161 8.44 -14.94 0.43
C TYR A 161 8.05 -13.84 1.40
N LEU A 162 8.79 -12.75 1.32
CA LEU A 162 8.51 -11.52 2.04
C LEU A 162 8.34 -10.41 1.00
N ILE A 163 7.18 -9.80 0.99
CA ILE A 163 6.92 -8.57 0.22
C ILE A 163 7.12 -7.41 1.18
N VAL A 164 7.99 -6.48 0.85
CA VAL A 164 8.16 -5.23 1.60
C VAL A 164 7.70 -4.08 0.73
N ARG A 165 6.76 -3.30 1.24
CA ARG A 165 6.33 -2.05 0.63
C ARG A 165 6.82 -0.89 1.47
N ASN A 166 7.64 -0.04 0.85
CA ASN A 166 7.99 1.26 1.41
C ASN A 166 7.11 2.32 0.74
N PHE A 167 6.66 3.28 1.50
CA PHE A 167 5.86 4.41 1.01
C PHE A 167 6.22 5.67 1.80
N PHE A 168 6.03 6.81 1.14
CA PHE A 168 6.25 8.07 1.83
C PHE A 168 5.18 8.25 2.90
N ASN A 169 5.61 8.57 4.10
CA ASN A 169 4.75 8.92 5.23
C ASN A 169 5.37 10.11 5.97
N ASN A 170 4.62 11.19 6.10
CA ASN A 170 5.04 12.34 6.87
C ASN A 170 4.25 12.39 8.19
N PRO A 171 4.84 12.00 9.33
CA PRO A 171 4.13 11.97 10.61
C PRO A 171 3.69 13.36 11.11
N SER A 172 4.24 14.43 10.53
CA SER A 172 3.86 15.81 10.86
C SER A 172 2.73 16.37 9.98
N SER A 173 2.29 15.62 8.96
CA SER A 173 1.17 16.03 8.12
C SER A 173 -0.16 15.83 8.82
N LEU A 174 -1.12 16.69 8.50
CA LEU A 174 -2.51 16.44 8.85
C LEU A 174 -3.08 15.45 7.82
N TYR A 175 -3.56 14.32 8.31
CA TYR A 175 -4.28 13.35 7.51
C TYR A 175 -5.76 13.44 7.83
N SER A 176 -6.59 13.51 6.78
CA SER A 176 -8.04 13.38 6.94
C SER A 176 -8.36 11.89 7.07
N GLU A 177 -8.96 11.53 8.19
CA GLU A 177 -9.43 10.16 8.41
C GLU A 177 -10.77 9.97 7.70
N GLU A 178 -10.96 8.83 7.05
CA GLU A 178 -12.29 8.44 6.58
C GLU A 178 -13.20 8.19 7.77
N PRO A 179 -14.44 8.68 7.76
CA PRO A 179 -15.42 8.32 8.78
C PRO A 179 -15.58 6.80 8.84
N ALA A 180 -15.61 6.23 10.04
CA ALA A 180 -15.72 4.79 10.26
C ALA A 180 -16.99 4.13 9.65
N HIS A 181 -17.92 4.93 9.17
CA HIS A 181 -19.23 4.49 8.65
C HIS A 181 -19.35 4.57 7.11
N LEU A 182 -18.27 4.81 6.40
CA LEU A 182 -18.31 4.74 4.93
C LEU A 182 -18.28 3.27 4.50
N PRO A 183 -19.20 2.85 3.61
CA PRO A 183 -19.34 1.46 3.18
C PRO A 183 -18.14 0.92 2.40
#